data_6b9e24abb6223102220ee303b27c0631
#
_entry.id   6b9e24abb6223102220ee303b27c0631
#
_cell.length_a   1.000
_cell.length_b   1.000
_cell.length_c   1.000
_cell.angle_alpha   90.00
_cell.angle_beta   90.00
_cell.angle_gamma   90.00
#
_symmetry.space_group_name_H-M   'P 1'
#
loop_
_entity.id
_entity.type
_entity.pdbx_description
1 polymer ?
#
loop_
_entity_poly.entity_id
_entity_poly.type
_entity_poly.pdbx_seq_one_letter_code
_entity_poly.pdbx_strand_id
1 'polypeptide(L)'
;PKPNEPIDRSICGTMGHVLAVSAATIDPKRVGGNLESAHAILAGLDPAHEIGFAMAMGKLMTVHLNDQNGIKYDQDKAFGVENLRSAFNQVKVLKENGYGENGEYVGLDVKAMRTTRDEDSYKHLENSLNIFKALEEKADRFDYEFQKKCVKNRDFEGLEMYVMNLLMGLA
;
A
#
# COMPACT_ATOMS: atom_id res chain seq x y z
N PRO A 1 -12.30 -0.26 1.64
CA PRO A 1 -12.89 1.08 1.49
C PRO A 1 -12.69 1.62 0.07
N LYS A 2 -13.69 2.34 -0.46
CA LYS A 2 -13.62 3.05 -1.74
C LYS A 2 -14.31 4.41 -1.61
N PRO A 3 -13.62 5.53 -1.85
CA PRO A 3 -14.16 6.87 -1.54
C PRO A 3 -15.07 7.45 -2.62
N ASN A 4 -15.10 6.85 -3.80
CA ASN A 4 -15.81 7.35 -4.97
C ASN A 4 -16.43 6.24 -5.83
N GLU A 5 -17.06 6.58 -6.95
CA GLU A 5 -17.64 5.69 -7.99
C GLU A 5 -18.80 4.79 -7.49
N PRO A 6 -19.91 5.34 -7.05
CA PRO A 6 -20.23 6.78 -6.94
C PRO A 6 -19.96 7.35 -5.55
N ILE A 7 -19.55 8.61 -5.47
CA ILE A 7 -19.19 9.28 -4.22
C ILE A 7 -20.38 9.39 -3.25
N ASP A 8 -21.58 9.59 -3.75
CA ASP A 8 -22.83 9.73 -2.98
C ASP A 8 -23.31 8.42 -2.33
N ARG A 9 -22.69 7.29 -2.68
CA ARG A 9 -23.00 5.96 -2.12
C ARG A 9 -21.82 5.32 -1.42
N SER A 10 -20.72 6.04 -1.26
CA SER A 10 -19.53 5.56 -0.58
C SER A 10 -19.70 5.65 0.93
N ILE A 11 -20.17 4.57 1.57
CA ILE A 11 -20.41 4.52 3.02
C ILE A 11 -19.09 4.41 3.78
N CYS A 12 -18.16 3.58 3.29
CA CYS A 12 -16.86 3.33 3.91
C CYS A 12 -15.73 3.80 2.98
N GLY A 13 -15.55 5.10 2.87
CA GLY A 13 -14.57 5.72 1.96
C GLY A 13 -13.11 5.58 2.42
N THR A 14 -12.85 5.33 3.70
CA THR A 14 -11.51 5.22 4.29
C THR A 14 -11.41 4.02 5.22
N MET A 15 -10.20 3.63 5.60
CA MET A 15 -10.00 2.56 6.58
C MET A 15 -10.62 2.92 7.94
N GLY A 16 -10.55 4.17 8.37
CA GLY A 16 -11.19 4.63 9.60
C GLY A 16 -12.70 4.37 9.65
N HIS A 17 -13.41 4.58 8.54
CA HIS A 17 -14.84 4.23 8.44
C HIS A 17 -15.08 2.72 8.58
N VAL A 18 -14.26 1.90 7.91
CA VAL A 18 -14.35 0.43 8.02
C VAL A 18 -14.14 -0.03 9.47
N LEU A 19 -13.15 0.54 10.17
CA LEU A 19 -12.86 0.20 11.55
C LEU A 19 -14.01 0.61 12.50
N ALA A 20 -14.61 1.77 12.27
CA ALA A 20 -15.78 2.21 13.03
C ALA A 20 -16.98 1.27 12.84
N VAL A 21 -17.26 0.87 11.58
CA VAL A 21 -18.32 -0.11 11.28
C VAL A 21 -18.00 -1.47 11.90
N SER A 22 -16.75 -1.93 11.80
CA SER A 22 -16.30 -3.18 12.44
C SER A 22 -16.61 -3.19 13.94
N ALA A 23 -16.28 -2.09 14.64
CA ALA A 23 -16.52 -1.97 16.08
C ALA A 23 -18.00 -2.01 16.45
N ALA A 24 -18.88 -1.61 15.54
CA ALA A 24 -20.34 -1.62 15.74
C ALA A 24 -21.02 -2.96 15.37
N THR A 25 -20.29 -3.94 14.86
CA THR A 25 -20.83 -5.25 14.49
C THR A 25 -21.02 -6.14 15.73
N ILE A 26 -21.86 -7.17 15.60
CA ILE A 26 -22.14 -8.13 16.69
C ILE A 26 -20.90 -8.95 17.08
N ASP A 27 -19.99 -9.19 16.13
CA ASP A 27 -18.71 -9.85 16.35
C ASP A 27 -17.58 -9.07 15.67
N PRO A 28 -17.05 -8.04 16.33
CA PRO A 28 -16.01 -7.19 15.77
C PRO A 28 -14.73 -7.95 15.38
N LYS A 29 -14.45 -9.10 15.99
CA LYS A 29 -13.24 -9.88 15.69
C LYS A 29 -13.27 -10.49 14.29
N ARG A 30 -14.44 -10.72 13.73
CA ARG A 30 -14.64 -11.31 12.41
C ARG A 30 -14.74 -10.28 11.28
N VAL A 31 -14.67 -8.99 11.61
CA VAL A 31 -14.82 -7.90 10.66
C VAL A 31 -13.59 -7.01 10.69
N GLY A 32 -12.98 -6.80 9.56
CA GLY A 32 -11.85 -5.91 9.38
C GLY A 32 -11.82 -5.35 7.98
N GLY A 33 -10.70 -4.75 7.60
CA GLY A 33 -10.55 -4.07 6.34
C GLY A 33 -9.68 -4.83 5.34
N ASN A 34 -10.08 -4.77 4.09
CA ASN A 34 -9.18 -4.92 2.94
C ASN A 34 -8.71 -3.51 2.56
N LEU A 35 -7.42 -3.23 2.66
CA LEU A 35 -6.88 -1.99 2.13
C LEU A 35 -6.51 -2.18 0.66
N GLU A 36 -6.95 -1.24 -0.17
CA GLU A 36 -6.51 -1.13 -1.56
C GLU A 36 -5.78 0.19 -1.77
N SER A 37 -4.58 0.12 -2.36
CA SER A 37 -3.67 1.28 -2.49
C SER A 37 -4.31 2.41 -3.28
N ALA A 38 -4.89 2.13 -4.45
CA ALA A 38 -5.54 3.14 -5.29
C ALA A 38 -6.70 3.83 -4.55
N HIS A 39 -7.47 3.10 -3.76
CA HIS A 39 -8.59 3.67 -3.01
C HIS A 39 -8.14 4.62 -1.91
N ALA A 40 -7.02 4.32 -1.23
CA ALA A 40 -6.44 5.24 -0.25
C ALA A 40 -5.96 6.53 -0.94
N ILE A 41 -5.28 6.42 -2.09
CA ILE A 41 -4.84 7.57 -2.89
C ILE A 41 -6.03 8.40 -3.38
N LEU A 42 -7.09 7.76 -3.86
CA LEU A 42 -8.34 8.43 -4.27
C LEU A 42 -9.02 9.19 -3.12
N ALA A 43 -8.85 8.70 -1.88
CA ALA A 43 -9.31 9.40 -0.67
C ALA A 43 -8.38 10.55 -0.23
N GLY A 44 -7.25 10.77 -0.92
CA GLY A 44 -6.23 11.74 -0.53
C GLY A 44 -5.39 11.29 0.66
N LEU A 45 -5.31 9.98 0.92
CA LEU A 45 -4.59 9.38 2.04
C LEU A 45 -3.33 8.66 1.57
N ASP A 46 -2.39 8.47 2.49
CA ASP A 46 -1.20 7.65 2.25
C ASP A 46 -1.52 6.17 2.50
N PRO A 47 -1.35 5.28 1.50
CA PRO A 47 -1.67 3.87 1.65
C PRO A 47 -0.88 3.16 2.77
N ALA A 48 0.40 3.52 2.97
CA ALA A 48 1.20 2.91 4.03
C ALA A 48 0.72 3.30 5.44
N HIS A 49 0.23 4.54 5.61
CA HIS A 49 -0.40 4.97 6.86
C HIS A 49 -1.71 4.23 7.13
N GLU A 50 -2.54 4.04 6.12
CA GLU A 50 -3.79 3.28 6.25
C GLU A 50 -3.54 1.80 6.58
N ILE A 51 -2.50 1.19 5.97
CA ILE A 51 -2.01 -0.16 6.31
C ILE A 51 -1.58 -0.20 7.78
N GLY A 52 -0.65 0.66 8.17
CA GLY A 52 -0.13 0.71 9.53
C GLY A 52 -1.21 0.95 10.57
N PHE A 53 -2.16 1.84 10.29
CA PHE A 53 -3.30 2.10 11.15
C PHE A 53 -4.18 0.85 11.35
N ALA A 54 -4.55 0.17 10.26
CA ALA A 54 -5.36 -1.04 10.33
C ALA A 54 -4.63 -2.19 11.05
N MET A 55 -3.31 -2.33 10.84
CA MET A 55 -2.48 -3.30 11.55
C MET A 55 -2.41 -3.01 13.05
N ALA A 56 -2.17 -1.76 13.44
CA ALA A 56 -2.13 -1.34 14.85
C ALA A 56 -3.46 -1.61 15.59
N MET A 57 -4.58 -1.58 14.86
CA MET A 57 -5.90 -1.90 15.39
C MET A 57 -6.23 -3.41 15.34
N GLY A 58 -5.34 -4.24 14.79
CA GLY A 58 -5.58 -5.69 14.60
C GLY A 58 -6.72 -5.97 13.62
N LYS A 59 -6.89 -5.13 12.59
CA LYS A 59 -8.04 -5.13 11.69
C LYS A 59 -7.68 -5.16 10.20
N LEU A 60 -6.41 -5.26 9.85
CA LEU A 60 -6.00 -5.48 8.48
C LEU A 60 -6.17 -6.97 8.15
N MET A 61 -7.14 -7.30 7.31
CA MET A 61 -7.40 -8.68 6.91
C MET A 61 -6.77 -9.05 5.58
N THR A 62 -6.80 -8.13 4.63
CA THR A 62 -6.13 -8.30 3.34
C THR A 62 -5.61 -6.96 2.82
N VAL A 63 -4.71 -7.02 1.86
CA VAL A 63 -4.21 -5.87 1.13
C VAL A 63 -4.32 -6.15 -0.36
N HIS A 64 -4.85 -5.19 -1.10
CA HIS A 64 -4.81 -5.15 -2.56
C HIS A 64 -3.83 -4.08 -3.00
N LEU A 65 -2.75 -4.48 -3.64
CA LEU A 65 -1.75 -3.58 -4.17
C LEU A 65 -2.04 -3.24 -5.63
N ASN A 66 -2.05 -1.96 -5.91
CA ASN A 66 -2.11 -1.34 -7.21
C ASN A 66 -1.50 0.05 -7.12
N ASP A 67 -1.59 0.83 -8.18
CA ASP A 67 -1.14 2.23 -8.18
C ASP A 67 -2.16 3.13 -8.86
N GLN A 68 -2.04 4.42 -8.60
CA GLN A 68 -3.02 5.43 -8.94
C GLN A 68 -2.37 6.75 -9.33
N ASN A 69 -2.79 7.30 -10.46
CA ASN A 69 -2.35 8.61 -10.92
C ASN A 69 -3.48 9.63 -10.78
N GLY A 70 -3.48 10.35 -9.66
CA GLY A 70 -4.50 11.34 -9.36
C GLY A 70 -5.79 10.77 -8.75
N ILE A 71 -6.81 11.62 -8.60
CA ILE A 71 -8.00 11.35 -7.78
C ILE A 71 -9.31 11.28 -8.58
N LYS A 72 -9.23 11.24 -9.91
CA LYS A 72 -10.42 11.38 -10.75
C LYS A 72 -11.26 10.10 -10.84
N TYR A 73 -10.63 8.97 -11.11
CA TYR A 73 -11.26 7.66 -11.24
C TYR A 73 -10.27 6.56 -10.88
N ASP A 74 -10.79 5.38 -10.60
CA ASP A 74 -10.02 4.21 -10.22
C ASP A 74 -9.32 3.58 -11.43
N GLN A 75 -7.98 3.58 -11.39
CA GLN A 75 -7.17 3.17 -12.54
C GLN A 75 -6.62 1.76 -12.44
N ASP A 76 -6.44 1.25 -11.22
CA ASP A 76 -5.84 -0.07 -10.94
C ASP A 76 -4.57 -0.33 -11.74
N LYS A 77 -3.65 0.65 -11.74
CA LYS A 77 -2.39 0.54 -12.46
C LYS A 77 -1.48 -0.49 -11.80
N ALA A 78 -0.52 -1.01 -12.54
CA ALA A 78 0.48 -1.91 -12.00
C ALA A 78 1.16 -1.28 -10.77
N PHE A 79 1.39 -2.09 -9.73
CA PHE A 79 1.94 -1.62 -8.46
C PHE A 79 3.32 -0.98 -8.62
N GLY A 80 3.50 0.20 -8.05
CA GLY A 80 4.76 0.94 -8.01
C GLY A 80 5.16 1.69 -9.28
N VAL A 81 4.30 1.71 -10.32
CA VAL A 81 4.66 2.37 -11.60
C VAL A 81 4.46 3.89 -11.58
N GLU A 82 3.62 4.41 -10.70
CA GLU A 82 3.37 5.85 -10.55
C GLU A 82 4.16 6.44 -9.39
N ASN A 83 4.17 5.76 -8.24
CA ASN A 83 4.83 6.25 -7.04
C ASN A 83 5.62 5.15 -6.34
N LEU A 84 6.84 4.91 -6.83
CA LEU A 84 7.74 3.87 -6.29
C LEU A 84 8.06 4.10 -4.81
N ARG A 85 8.16 5.36 -4.36
CA ARG A 85 8.41 5.70 -2.95
C ARG A 85 7.24 5.28 -2.05
N SER A 86 6.01 5.57 -2.45
CA SER A 86 4.81 5.13 -1.74
C SER A 86 4.69 3.60 -1.75
N ALA A 87 4.96 2.96 -2.87
CA ALA A 87 4.98 1.50 -2.97
C ALA A 87 5.99 0.88 -2.00
N PHE A 88 7.20 1.44 -1.91
CA PHE A 88 8.21 1.01 -0.94
C PHE A 88 7.72 1.14 0.51
N ASN A 89 7.11 2.27 0.86
CA ASN A 89 6.58 2.48 2.21
C ASN A 89 5.51 1.43 2.57
N GLN A 90 4.67 1.03 1.63
CA GLN A 90 3.66 -0.01 1.83
C GLN A 90 4.31 -1.38 2.08
N VAL A 91 5.25 -1.79 1.23
CA VAL A 91 5.98 -3.05 1.41
C VAL A 91 6.75 -3.05 2.73
N LYS A 92 7.44 -1.94 3.05
CA LYS A 92 8.20 -1.80 4.28
C LYS A 92 7.31 -1.96 5.52
N VAL A 93 6.17 -1.27 5.61
CA VAL A 93 5.29 -1.36 6.79
C VAL A 93 4.69 -2.75 6.96
N LEU A 94 4.37 -3.45 5.87
CA LEU A 94 3.91 -4.83 5.93
C LEU A 94 5.01 -5.75 6.50
N LYS A 95 6.23 -5.65 5.96
CA LYS A 95 7.36 -6.48 6.36
C LYS A 95 7.80 -6.25 7.80
N GLU A 96 7.99 -5.00 8.21
CA GLU A 96 8.45 -4.66 9.56
C GLU A 96 7.46 -5.04 10.67
N ASN A 97 6.21 -5.32 10.31
CA ASN A 97 5.16 -5.74 11.24
C ASN A 97 4.73 -7.20 11.06
N GLY A 98 5.50 -8.02 10.32
CA GLY A 98 5.29 -9.44 10.20
C GLY A 98 4.03 -9.85 9.44
N TYR A 99 3.53 -8.99 8.53
CA TYR A 99 2.37 -9.34 7.70
C TYR A 99 2.70 -10.51 6.78
N GLY A 100 1.87 -11.55 6.81
CA GLY A 100 2.06 -12.81 6.07
C GLY A 100 2.52 -13.97 6.96
N GLU A 101 3.03 -13.72 8.16
CA GLU A 101 3.52 -14.77 9.07
C GLU A 101 2.40 -15.65 9.62
N ASN A 102 1.17 -15.16 9.65
CA ASN A 102 -0.01 -15.90 10.15
C ASN A 102 -0.92 -16.39 9.02
N GLY A 103 -0.44 -16.38 7.78
CA GLY A 103 -1.21 -16.81 6.60
C GLY A 103 -1.98 -15.69 5.92
N GLU A 104 -1.71 -14.44 6.26
CA GLU A 104 -2.20 -13.30 5.50
C GLU A 104 -1.54 -13.27 4.12
N TYR A 105 -2.22 -12.73 3.14
CA TYR A 105 -1.69 -12.59 1.79
C TYR A 105 -1.98 -11.22 1.17
N VAL A 106 -1.16 -10.87 0.19
CA VAL A 106 -1.29 -9.65 -0.60
C VAL A 106 -1.87 -10.04 -1.96
N GLY A 107 -2.96 -9.38 -2.35
CA GLY A 107 -3.53 -9.48 -3.68
C GLY A 107 -3.01 -8.37 -4.59
N LEU A 108 -2.98 -8.64 -5.89
CA LEU A 108 -2.73 -7.63 -6.92
C LEU A 108 -4.05 -7.31 -7.59
N ASP A 109 -4.65 -6.17 -7.27
CA ASP A 109 -5.87 -5.68 -7.91
C ASP A 109 -5.52 -4.69 -9.02
N VAL A 110 -4.99 -5.23 -10.10
CA VAL A 110 -4.45 -4.46 -11.22
C VAL A 110 -5.09 -4.88 -12.53
N LYS A 111 -5.23 -3.94 -13.47
CA LYS A 111 -5.80 -4.21 -14.78
C LYS A 111 -4.91 -3.73 -15.91
N ALA A 112 -4.97 -4.44 -17.04
CA ALA A 112 -4.30 -4.05 -18.26
C ALA A 112 -4.84 -2.72 -18.78
N MET A 113 -4.01 -1.93 -19.44
CA MET A 113 -4.45 -0.76 -20.18
C MET A 113 -5.43 -1.15 -21.29
N ARG A 114 -6.42 -0.29 -21.57
CA ARG A 114 -7.53 -0.57 -22.51
C ARG A 114 -7.11 -1.00 -23.91
N THR A 115 -5.92 -0.60 -24.33
CA THR A 115 -5.38 -0.86 -25.68
C THR A 115 -4.25 -1.88 -25.66
N THR A 116 -4.03 -2.56 -24.54
CA THR A 116 -3.05 -3.64 -24.44
C THR A 116 -3.49 -4.80 -25.36
N ARG A 117 -2.53 -5.37 -26.10
CA ARG A 117 -2.78 -6.55 -26.93
C ARG A 117 -3.07 -7.76 -26.03
N ASP A 118 -3.87 -8.71 -26.55
CA ASP A 118 -4.26 -9.91 -25.78
C ASP A 118 -3.04 -10.73 -25.32
N GLU A 119 -2.02 -10.83 -26.16
CA GLU A 119 -0.76 -11.51 -25.86
C GLU A 119 0.03 -10.90 -24.69
N ASP A 120 -0.21 -9.62 -24.38
CA ASP A 120 0.43 -8.84 -23.32
C ASP A 120 -0.47 -8.62 -22.11
N SER A 121 -1.66 -9.18 -22.12
CA SER A 121 -2.72 -8.89 -21.12
C SER A 121 -2.37 -9.28 -19.67
N TYR A 122 -1.33 -10.09 -19.45
CA TYR A 122 -0.84 -10.50 -18.14
C TYR A 122 0.33 -9.65 -17.59
N LYS A 123 0.96 -8.83 -18.43
CA LYS A 123 2.19 -8.10 -18.07
C LYS A 123 2.04 -7.16 -16.88
N HIS A 124 0.87 -6.58 -16.69
CA HIS A 124 0.59 -5.74 -15.52
C HIS A 124 0.70 -6.50 -14.19
N LEU A 125 0.29 -7.77 -14.16
CA LEU A 125 0.45 -8.66 -13.00
C LEU A 125 1.92 -9.01 -12.77
N GLU A 126 2.61 -9.44 -13.82
CA GLU A 126 4.03 -9.79 -13.78
C GLU A 126 4.89 -8.60 -13.32
N ASN A 127 4.66 -7.42 -13.89
CA ASN A 127 5.35 -6.20 -13.48
C ASN A 127 5.11 -5.85 -12.02
N SER A 128 3.86 -5.93 -11.56
CA SER A 128 3.50 -5.66 -10.16
C SER A 128 4.20 -6.62 -9.20
N LEU A 129 4.23 -7.92 -9.53
CA LEU A 129 4.91 -8.93 -8.74
C LEU A 129 6.43 -8.70 -8.70
N ASN A 130 7.04 -8.35 -9.83
CA ASN A 130 8.49 -8.08 -9.91
C ASN A 130 8.87 -6.84 -9.10
N ILE A 131 8.07 -5.77 -9.18
CA ILE A 131 8.29 -4.57 -8.36
C ILE A 131 8.11 -4.90 -6.88
N PHE A 132 7.07 -5.62 -6.50
CA PHE A 132 6.85 -6.03 -5.11
C PHE A 132 8.06 -6.78 -4.55
N LYS A 133 8.55 -7.81 -5.23
CA LYS A 133 9.74 -8.59 -4.82
C LYS A 133 11.00 -7.72 -4.71
N ALA A 134 11.23 -6.84 -5.68
CA ALA A 134 12.38 -5.93 -5.64
C ALA A 134 12.30 -4.97 -4.44
N LEU A 135 11.10 -4.52 -4.07
CA LEU A 135 10.89 -3.66 -2.91
C LEU A 135 11.02 -4.43 -1.59
N GLU A 136 10.62 -5.72 -1.54
CA GLU A 136 10.89 -6.58 -0.38
C GLU A 136 12.40 -6.70 -0.11
N GLU A 137 13.21 -6.97 -1.15
CA GLU A 137 14.67 -7.04 -1.02
C GLU A 137 15.27 -5.73 -0.52
N LYS A 138 14.71 -4.58 -0.91
CA LYS A 138 15.15 -3.28 -0.43
C LYS A 138 14.71 -3.04 1.01
N ALA A 139 13.53 -3.49 1.40
CA ALA A 139 13.06 -3.43 2.79
C ALA A 139 13.94 -4.29 3.72
N ASP A 140 14.43 -5.44 3.26
CA ASP A 140 15.39 -6.29 3.99
C ASP A 140 16.74 -5.62 4.24
N ARG A 141 17.16 -4.72 3.35
CA ARG A 141 18.43 -3.96 3.47
C ARG A 141 18.25 -2.62 4.17
N PHE A 142 17.03 -2.28 4.60
CA PHE A 142 16.77 -0.98 5.20
C PHE A 142 17.46 -0.84 6.56
N ASP A 143 18.23 0.24 6.72
CA ASP A 143 18.95 0.54 7.98
C ASP A 143 18.03 1.26 8.97
N TYR A 144 17.40 0.50 9.85
CA TYR A 144 16.51 1.00 10.90
C TYR A 144 17.25 1.81 11.96
N GLU A 145 18.53 1.52 12.22
CA GLU A 145 19.32 2.30 13.18
C GLU A 145 19.67 3.67 12.60
N PHE A 146 19.97 3.74 11.30
CA PHE A 146 20.13 5.01 10.62
C PHE A 146 18.83 5.83 10.66
N GLN A 147 17.68 5.20 10.37
CA GLN A 147 16.37 5.86 10.50
C GLN A 147 16.16 6.43 11.90
N LYS A 148 16.37 5.64 12.96
CA LYS A 148 16.24 6.08 14.35
C LYS A 148 17.15 7.27 14.66
N LYS A 149 18.38 7.23 14.17
CA LYS A 149 19.37 8.33 14.32
C LYS A 149 18.87 9.59 13.64
N CYS A 150 18.41 9.50 12.39
CA CYS A 150 17.85 10.64 11.65
C CYS A 150 16.65 11.24 12.36
N VAL A 151 15.69 10.43 12.78
CA VAL A 151 14.51 10.89 13.51
C VAL A 151 14.89 11.59 14.82
N LYS A 152 15.79 11.00 15.61
CA LYS A 152 16.29 11.60 16.86
C LYS A 152 16.95 12.95 16.64
N ASN A 153 17.71 13.10 15.57
CA ASN A 153 18.42 14.32 15.22
C ASN A 153 17.59 15.30 14.38
N ARG A 154 16.36 14.93 14.00
CA ARG A 154 15.49 15.69 13.08
C ARG A 154 16.13 15.92 11.70
N ASP A 155 16.98 15.00 11.28
CA ASP A 155 17.63 14.98 9.95
C ASP A 155 16.73 14.25 8.95
N PHE A 156 15.60 14.85 8.64
CA PHE A 156 14.63 14.27 7.72
C PHE A 156 15.12 14.29 6.27
N GLU A 157 15.87 15.31 5.88
CA GLU A 157 16.48 15.39 4.55
C GLU A 157 17.50 14.27 4.32
N GLY A 158 18.34 13.97 5.32
CA GLY A 158 19.26 12.83 5.27
C GLY A 158 18.54 11.50 5.14
N LEU A 159 17.43 11.33 5.86
CA LEU A 159 16.61 10.13 5.78
C LEU A 159 15.94 9.98 4.39
N GLU A 160 15.40 11.07 3.85
CA GLU A 160 14.81 11.06 2.50
C GLU A 160 15.84 10.68 1.44
N MET A 161 17.03 11.28 1.48
CA MET A 161 18.10 10.95 0.53
C MET A 161 18.58 9.50 0.68
N TYR A 162 18.66 8.99 1.91
CA TYR A 162 18.98 7.58 2.14
C TYR A 162 17.96 6.64 1.46
N VAL A 163 16.67 6.89 1.64
CA VAL A 163 15.62 6.07 1.02
C VAL A 163 15.66 6.18 -0.50
N MET A 164 15.87 7.38 -1.04
CA MET A 164 16.00 7.56 -2.49
C MET A 164 17.22 6.81 -3.04
N ASN A 165 18.36 6.87 -2.38
CA ASN A 165 19.56 6.13 -2.77
C ASN A 165 19.33 4.61 -2.73
N LEU A 166 18.65 4.11 -1.69
CA LEU A 166 18.28 2.70 -1.57
C LEU A 166 17.39 2.27 -2.76
N LEU A 167 16.39 3.07 -3.11
CA LEU A 167 15.48 2.78 -4.22
C LEU A 167 16.20 2.81 -5.56
N MET A 168 17.13 3.74 -5.76
CA MET A 168 17.95 3.86 -6.98
C MET A 168 19.08 2.82 -7.05
N GLY A 169 19.33 2.05 -5.99
CA GLY A 169 20.44 1.09 -5.95
C GLY A 169 21.81 1.72 -5.75
N LEU A 170 21.85 2.89 -5.11
CA LEU A 170 23.07 3.66 -4.81
C LEU A 170 23.51 3.52 -3.33
N ALA A 171 22.77 2.80 -2.53
CA ALA A 171 23.03 2.54 -1.11
C ALA A 171 23.36 1.06 -0.85
#